data_3ac7bf15c922dd8a725a043100334dd0
#
_entry.id   3ac7bf15c922dd8a725a043100334dd0
#
_cell.length_a   1.000
_cell.length_b   1.000
_cell.length_c   1.000
_cell.angle_alpha   90.00
_cell.angle_beta   90.00
_cell.angle_gamma   90.00
#
_symmetry.space_group_name_H-M   'P 1'
#
loop_
_entity.id
_entity.type
_entity.pdbx_description
1 polymer ?
#
loop_
_entity_poly.entity_id
_entity_poly.type
_entity_poly.pdbx_seq_one_letter_code
_entity_poly.pdbx_strand_id
1 'polypeptide(L)'
;MDTSKTPPATATPPVEDERVWKAGRLAPMPIRKLPDAPPSVHILGPTVFLVALGVGMGESYMWPRLVLLFGPEIRWLFLIGVTLQAFVMLEMARYAMATGESIFSGAARVFKPLMWFFFIVAIAVYIWPGHLSAGAAAFEEITGIPWTVTAVVGLILVGVVFSLAKVIYNVLENVLSLLIGTLVLGTAVVAAMVGSWGDVASTLSGMFSFGYFPSQAMSAAWFPVIVGACAFAGPSGMQQMWYTLHLRDSGAGMGAHIPQIRGLRHAGQEEEMPARGFMFDTEDPAEMAKWKGWRRWVTFDALLLFWGVTMLVTISFTVIAQSAVRLNPGVREVIQGDDREVALTAMANAVSHAGSSVLGSVFLGFIALIGLNATLGLFDSFSRGQADMTYHFVPGAKKLGMSRLYGVFLWGVILFGILILLFGPADGPSGILDTLAFLSTFAMGAYCVTLLLVNNRMLPKPIRPKWWTNVIIGFGAVFYLGMLFYSLFAFGVVVG
;
A
#
# COMPACT_ATOMS: atom_id res chain seq x y z
N MET A 1 53.25 18.92 35.70
CA MET A 1 52.31 17.84 35.30
C MET A 1 51.66 18.31 34.02
N ASP A 2 52.10 17.71 32.96
CA ASP A 2 51.81 18.09 31.58
C ASP A 2 50.54 17.39 31.12
N THR A 3 49.53 18.14 30.66
CA THR A 3 48.29 17.62 30.10
C THR A 3 47.95 18.32 28.78
N SER A 4 48.79 18.18 27.78
CA SER A 4 48.49 18.51 26.39
C SER A 4 48.36 17.25 25.55
N LYS A 5 47.20 16.60 25.59
CA LYS A 5 46.80 15.61 24.56
C LYS A 5 45.69 16.19 23.73
N THR A 6 46.06 16.86 22.66
CA THR A 6 45.20 17.18 21.52
C THR A 6 44.69 15.85 20.93
N PRO A 7 43.40 15.65 20.69
CA PRO A 7 42.91 14.44 19.97
C PRO A 7 43.42 14.51 18.53
N PRO A 8 43.76 13.35 17.92
CA PRO A 8 44.22 13.32 16.55
C PRO A 8 43.12 13.83 15.62
N ALA A 9 43.52 14.75 14.74
CA ALA A 9 42.68 15.19 13.64
C ALA A 9 42.15 14.00 12.88
N THR A 10 40.84 13.91 12.77
CA THR A 10 40.13 12.94 11.93
C THR A 10 40.64 13.11 10.50
N ALA A 11 41.48 12.19 10.05
CA ALA A 11 41.95 12.16 8.68
C ALA A 11 40.73 12.09 7.76
N THR A 12 40.57 13.12 6.94
CA THR A 12 39.64 13.11 5.81
C THR A 12 39.97 11.89 4.97
N PRO A 13 39.02 10.96 4.73
CA PRO A 13 39.33 9.81 3.89
C PRO A 13 39.75 10.31 2.51
N PRO A 14 40.72 9.66 1.86
CA PRO A 14 41.21 10.05 0.55
C PRO A 14 40.03 10.19 -0.41
N VAL A 15 39.99 11.28 -1.17
CA VAL A 15 39.06 11.48 -2.28
C VAL A 15 39.42 10.42 -3.33
N GLU A 16 38.85 9.21 -3.21
CA GLU A 16 38.80 8.25 -4.31
C GLU A 16 38.14 8.96 -5.48
N ASP A 17 38.70 8.84 -6.66
CA ASP A 17 38.11 9.30 -7.91
C ASP A 17 36.67 8.79 -7.97
N GLU A 18 35.71 9.68 -7.71
CA GLU A 18 34.32 9.27 -7.35
C GLU A 18 33.63 8.81 -8.63
N ARG A 19 33.77 7.52 -8.95
CA ARG A 19 33.04 6.92 -10.07
C ARG A 19 31.55 7.18 -9.88
N VAL A 20 30.88 7.68 -10.93
CA VAL A 20 29.49 8.08 -10.90
C VAL A 20 28.68 7.38 -11.97
N TRP A 21 27.45 7.02 -11.63
CA TRP A 21 26.46 6.56 -12.58
C TRP A 21 25.58 7.74 -13.06
N LYS A 22 25.62 8.04 -14.35
CA LYS A 22 24.80 9.07 -14.98
C LYS A 22 23.46 8.48 -15.40
N ALA A 23 22.36 8.90 -14.77
CA ALA A 23 21.02 8.43 -15.05
C ALA A 23 20.06 9.63 -15.18
N GLY A 24 19.54 9.84 -16.38
CA GLY A 24 18.50 10.84 -16.64
C GLY A 24 18.95 12.29 -16.41
N ARG A 25 18.02 13.11 -15.91
CA ARG A 25 18.15 14.59 -15.85
C ARG A 25 18.61 15.13 -14.49
N LEU A 26 18.69 14.29 -13.48
CA LEU A 26 19.20 14.67 -12.14
C LEU A 26 20.71 14.45 -12.05
N ALA A 27 21.31 14.96 -10.97
CA ALA A 27 22.73 14.78 -10.70
C ALA A 27 23.14 13.30 -10.73
N PRO A 28 24.35 12.97 -11.22
CA PRO A 28 24.87 11.60 -11.22
C PRO A 28 24.93 11.02 -9.81
N MET A 29 24.72 9.70 -9.69
CA MET A 29 24.79 8.96 -8.43
C MET A 29 26.22 8.47 -8.18
N PRO A 30 26.81 8.70 -7.01
CA PRO A 30 28.11 8.12 -6.64
C PRO A 30 28.03 6.60 -6.58
N ILE A 31 29.11 5.93 -6.98
CA ILE A 31 29.22 4.48 -6.83
C ILE A 31 29.69 4.16 -5.42
N ARG A 32 28.94 3.31 -4.72
CA ARG A 32 29.21 2.82 -3.36
C ARG A 32 29.12 1.29 -3.35
N LYS A 33 29.69 0.65 -2.33
CA LYS A 33 29.55 -0.80 -2.15
C LYS A 33 28.11 -1.15 -1.77
N LEU A 34 27.54 -2.17 -2.41
CA LEU A 34 26.25 -2.71 -2.05
C LEU A 34 26.37 -3.49 -0.74
N PRO A 35 25.55 -3.23 0.28
CA PRO A 35 25.51 -4.04 1.50
C PRO A 35 25.17 -5.49 1.20
N ASP A 36 25.57 -6.40 2.08
CA ASP A 36 25.18 -7.81 1.97
C ASP A 36 23.69 -7.98 2.18
N ALA A 37 23.07 -8.88 1.39
CA ALA A 37 21.67 -9.20 1.58
C ALA A 37 21.47 -9.98 2.90
N PRO A 38 20.37 -9.75 3.63
CA PRO A 38 20.06 -10.51 4.83
C PRO A 38 19.88 -11.99 4.47
N PRO A 39 20.19 -12.93 5.39
CA PRO A 39 19.86 -14.33 5.20
C PRO A 39 18.36 -14.49 4.99
N SER A 40 17.96 -15.42 4.13
CA SER A 40 16.56 -15.65 3.73
C SER A 40 15.58 -15.95 4.89
N VAL A 41 16.10 -16.20 6.09
CA VAL A 41 15.33 -16.47 7.32
C VAL A 41 14.86 -15.17 8.02
N HIS A 42 15.45 -14.01 7.72
CA HIS A 42 14.98 -12.72 8.25
C HIS A 42 13.86 -12.18 7.36
N ILE A 43 12.71 -12.86 7.43
CA ILE A 43 11.55 -12.66 6.55
C ILE A 43 10.71 -11.44 6.99
N LEU A 44 10.82 -11.04 8.26
CA LEU A 44 10.09 -9.91 8.82
C LEU A 44 10.87 -8.62 8.59
N GLY A 45 10.50 -7.89 7.59
CA GLY A 45 11.12 -6.63 7.21
C GLY A 45 10.11 -5.70 6.51
N PRO A 46 10.50 -4.95 5.52
CA PRO A 46 9.65 -3.96 4.83
C PRO A 46 8.35 -4.53 4.27
N THR A 47 8.28 -5.85 4.05
CA THR A 47 7.07 -6.51 3.54
C THR A 47 5.99 -6.66 4.59
N VAL A 48 6.31 -6.69 5.87
CA VAL A 48 5.28 -6.56 6.92
C VAL A 48 4.46 -5.29 6.70
N PHE A 49 5.11 -4.21 6.31
CA PHE A 49 4.43 -2.98 5.91
C PHE A 49 3.50 -3.18 4.70
N LEU A 50 3.95 -3.88 3.65
CA LEU A 50 3.10 -4.16 2.50
C LEU A 50 1.97 -5.14 2.79
N VAL A 51 2.21 -6.15 3.62
CA VAL A 51 1.15 -7.04 4.10
C VAL A 51 0.13 -6.24 4.92
N ALA A 52 0.60 -5.31 5.75
CA ALA A 52 -0.27 -4.41 6.49
C ALA A 52 -1.17 -3.56 5.59
N LEU A 53 -0.62 -3.08 4.50
CA LEU A 53 -1.36 -2.33 3.49
C LEU A 53 -2.20 -3.25 2.58
N GLY A 54 -1.72 -4.46 2.30
CA GLY A 54 -2.39 -5.45 1.46
C GLY A 54 -3.51 -6.20 2.17
N VAL A 55 -3.54 -6.24 3.51
CA VAL A 55 -4.68 -6.71 4.33
C VAL A 55 -5.50 -5.49 4.72
N GLY A 56 -6.18 -4.92 3.76
CA GLY A 56 -6.97 -3.70 3.91
C GLY A 56 -8.48 -3.93 3.71
N MET A 57 -9.19 -2.84 3.48
CA MET A 57 -10.63 -2.87 3.22
C MET A 57 -10.97 -3.47 1.84
N GLY A 58 -10.01 -3.63 0.95
CA GLY A 58 -10.16 -4.38 -0.28
C GLY A 58 -10.55 -5.82 0.00
N GLU A 59 -9.68 -6.53 0.72
CA GLU A 59 -9.79 -7.96 1.03
C GLU A 59 -10.89 -8.26 2.04
N SER A 60 -11.09 -7.38 3.01
CA SER A 60 -12.01 -7.62 4.13
C SER A 60 -13.43 -7.13 3.89
N TYR A 61 -13.63 -6.17 2.97
CA TYR A 61 -14.94 -5.58 2.73
C TYR A 61 -15.33 -5.53 1.24
N MET A 62 -14.52 -4.91 0.36
CA MET A 62 -14.92 -4.72 -1.05
C MET A 62 -15.08 -6.05 -1.79
N TRP A 63 -14.09 -6.94 -1.75
CA TRP A 63 -14.16 -8.23 -2.42
C TRP A 63 -15.22 -9.16 -1.84
N PRO A 64 -15.37 -9.29 -0.50
CA PRO A 64 -16.50 -10.02 0.08
C PRO A 64 -17.86 -9.48 -0.35
N ARG A 65 -18.05 -8.15 -0.40
CA ARG A 65 -19.28 -7.51 -0.89
C ARG A 65 -19.58 -7.88 -2.35
N LEU A 66 -18.57 -7.88 -3.22
CA LEU A 66 -18.74 -8.31 -4.62
C LEU A 66 -19.07 -9.81 -4.72
N VAL A 67 -18.52 -10.65 -3.85
CA VAL A 67 -18.86 -12.09 -3.78
C VAL A 67 -20.29 -12.31 -3.27
N LEU A 68 -20.73 -11.55 -2.27
CA LEU A 68 -22.12 -11.57 -1.81
C LEU A 68 -23.09 -11.29 -2.96
N LEU A 69 -22.75 -10.32 -3.84
CA LEU A 69 -23.59 -9.90 -4.96
C LEU A 69 -23.52 -10.85 -6.16
N PHE A 70 -22.33 -11.14 -6.62
CA PHE A 70 -22.06 -11.72 -7.94
C PHE A 70 -21.60 -13.17 -7.89
N GLY A 71 -21.36 -13.70 -6.68
CA GLY A 71 -20.81 -15.04 -6.51
C GLY A 71 -19.28 -15.08 -6.48
N PRO A 72 -18.70 -16.22 -6.07
CA PRO A 72 -17.24 -16.35 -5.93
C PRO A 72 -16.50 -16.32 -7.28
N GLU A 73 -17.19 -16.51 -8.40
CA GLU A 73 -16.63 -16.49 -9.76
C GLU A 73 -16.04 -15.14 -10.15
N ILE A 74 -16.53 -14.01 -9.57
CA ILE A 74 -15.98 -12.66 -9.84
C ILE A 74 -14.52 -12.53 -9.40
N ARG A 75 -14.01 -13.44 -8.55
CA ARG A 75 -12.68 -13.39 -7.96
C ARG A 75 -11.52 -13.64 -8.91
N TRP A 76 -11.77 -14.06 -10.14
CA TRP A 76 -10.70 -14.11 -11.14
C TRP A 76 -10.05 -12.73 -11.37
N LEU A 77 -10.84 -11.67 -11.22
CA LEU A 77 -10.32 -10.29 -11.27
C LEU A 77 -9.38 -9.98 -10.10
N PHE A 78 -9.71 -10.48 -8.90
CA PHE A 78 -8.80 -10.36 -7.74
C PHE A 78 -7.47 -11.06 -8.00
N LEU A 79 -7.51 -12.29 -8.52
CA LEU A 79 -6.29 -13.05 -8.82
C LEU A 79 -5.38 -12.31 -9.80
N ILE A 80 -5.97 -11.71 -10.84
CA ILE A 80 -5.21 -10.87 -11.79
C ILE A 80 -4.64 -9.65 -11.07
N GLY A 81 -5.47 -8.90 -10.33
CA GLY A 81 -5.07 -7.68 -9.63
C GLY A 81 -3.90 -7.91 -8.67
N VAL A 82 -4.03 -8.87 -7.74
CA VAL A 82 -2.97 -9.14 -6.74
C VAL A 82 -1.68 -9.67 -7.39
N THR A 83 -1.81 -10.46 -8.47
CA THR A 83 -0.63 -10.97 -9.19
C THR A 83 0.10 -9.85 -9.92
N LEU A 84 -0.61 -8.96 -10.61
CA LEU A 84 -0.01 -7.77 -11.24
C LEU A 84 0.68 -6.90 -10.19
N GLN A 85 0.06 -6.70 -9.05
CA GLN A 85 0.63 -5.90 -7.96
C GLN A 85 1.91 -6.53 -7.40
N ALA A 86 1.99 -7.86 -7.30
CA ALA A 86 3.23 -8.54 -6.88
C ALA A 86 4.39 -8.26 -7.86
N PHE A 87 4.14 -8.28 -9.18
CA PHE A 87 5.16 -7.92 -10.17
C PHE A 87 5.54 -6.45 -10.13
N VAL A 88 4.57 -5.55 -9.98
CA VAL A 88 4.84 -4.12 -9.81
C VAL A 88 5.72 -3.88 -8.58
N MET A 89 5.38 -4.49 -7.45
CA MET A 89 6.16 -4.42 -6.22
C MET A 89 7.62 -4.84 -6.43
N LEU A 90 7.85 -5.97 -7.10
CA LEU A 90 9.20 -6.47 -7.41
C LEU A 90 10.01 -5.49 -8.27
N GLU A 91 9.36 -4.79 -9.17
CA GLU A 91 10.01 -3.82 -10.03
C GLU A 91 10.20 -2.45 -9.36
N MET A 92 9.29 -2.03 -8.47
CA MET A 92 9.49 -0.88 -7.57
C MET A 92 10.70 -1.11 -6.65
N ALA A 93 10.77 -2.30 -6.04
CA ALA A 93 11.90 -2.70 -5.20
C ALA A 93 13.22 -2.74 -5.99
N ARG A 94 13.20 -3.14 -7.25
CA ARG A 94 14.39 -3.15 -8.11
C ARG A 94 15.06 -1.79 -8.15
N TYR A 95 14.30 -0.72 -8.43
CA TYR A 95 14.83 0.63 -8.49
C TYR A 95 15.34 1.09 -7.12
N ALA A 96 14.51 0.97 -6.10
CA ALA A 96 14.82 1.47 -4.76
C ALA A 96 16.06 0.80 -4.16
N MET A 97 16.15 -0.53 -4.24
CA MET A 97 17.32 -1.27 -3.72
C MET A 97 18.59 -1.01 -4.51
N ALA A 98 18.49 -0.78 -5.83
CA ALA A 98 19.66 -0.50 -6.66
C ALA A 98 20.22 0.91 -6.44
N THR A 99 19.37 1.86 -6.04
CA THR A 99 19.76 3.28 -6.03
C THR A 99 19.64 3.95 -4.65
N GLY A 100 18.91 3.37 -3.71
CA GLY A 100 18.54 4.05 -2.46
C GLY A 100 17.59 5.25 -2.68
N GLU A 101 17.16 5.50 -3.92
CA GLU A 101 16.18 6.56 -4.23
C GLU A 101 14.75 6.02 -4.20
N SER A 102 13.79 6.90 -3.89
CA SER A 102 12.38 6.61 -4.14
C SER A 102 12.08 6.57 -5.64
N ILE A 103 11.02 5.86 -6.01
CA ILE A 103 10.54 5.86 -7.40
C ILE A 103 10.12 7.26 -7.88
N PHE A 104 9.79 8.18 -6.97
CA PHE A 104 9.49 9.59 -7.28
C PHE A 104 10.73 10.30 -7.81
N SER A 105 11.88 10.08 -7.19
CA SER A 105 13.17 10.56 -7.70
C SER A 105 13.51 9.93 -9.05
N GLY A 106 13.20 8.65 -9.22
CA GLY A 106 13.31 7.95 -10.52
C GLY A 106 12.43 8.58 -11.60
N ALA A 107 11.19 8.91 -11.28
CA ALA A 107 10.29 9.63 -12.18
C ALA A 107 10.83 11.02 -12.55
N ALA A 108 11.37 11.77 -11.56
CA ALA A 108 12.00 13.06 -11.80
C ALA A 108 13.26 12.97 -12.67
N ARG A 109 14.03 11.85 -12.58
CA ARG A 109 15.16 11.58 -13.48
C ARG A 109 14.74 11.42 -14.94
N VAL A 110 13.59 10.81 -15.17
CA VAL A 110 12.99 10.72 -16.52
C VAL A 110 12.51 12.09 -16.95
N PHE A 111 11.64 12.71 -16.14
CA PHE A 111 11.02 14.00 -16.44
C PHE A 111 10.42 14.61 -15.15
N LYS A 112 10.93 15.76 -14.69
CA LYS A 112 10.48 16.37 -13.42
C LYS A 112 8.98 16.55 -13.27
N PRO A 113 8.20 17.02 -14.28
CA PRO A 113 6.76 17.12 -14.18
C PRO A 113 6.04 15.80 -13.89
N LEU A 114 6.62 14.64 -14.23
CA LEU A 114 6.06 13.33 -13.90
C LEU A 114 6.05 13.07 -12.38
N MET A 115 7.05 13.53 -11.66
CA MET A 115 7.05 13.50 -10.19
C MET A 115 5.95 14.41 -9.62
N TRP A 116 5.82 15.64 -10.14
CA TRP A 116 4.77 16.57 -9.70
C TRP A 116 3.36 16.07 -10.02
N PHE A 117 3.20 15.35 -11.12
CA PHE A 117 1.95 14.67 -11.42
C PHE A 117 1.56 13.70 -10.29
N PHE A 118 2.51 12.85 -9.83
CA PHE A 118 2.23 11.96 -8.70
C PHE A 118 2.05 12.68 -7.37
N PHE A 119 2.70 13.82 -7.17
CA PHE A 119 2.47 14.66 -6.00
C PHE A 119 1.00 15.12 -5.92
N ILE A 120 0.45 15.58 -7.05
CA ILE A 120 -0.96 16.03 -7.14
C ILE A 120 -1.92 14.84 -7.03
N VAL A 121 -1.63 13.75 -7.75
CA VAL A 121 -2.45 12.53 -7.70
C VAL A 121 -2.53 11.98 -6.28
N ALA A 122 -1.43 11.98 -5.54
CA ALA A 122 -1.43 11.56 -4.15
C ALA A 122 -2.42 12.38 -3.30
N ILE A 123 -2.42 13.70 -3.44
CA ILE A 123 -3.35 14.57 -2.72
C ILE A 123 -4.80 14.23 -3.13
N ALA A 124 -5.10 14.22 -4.43
CA ALA A 124 -6.46 13.98 -4.93
C ALA A 124 -7.04 12.63 -4.48
N VAL A 125 -6.19 11.59 -4.40
CA VAL A 125 -6.61 10.23 -4.02
C VAL A 125 -6.72 10.08 -2.50
N TYR A 126 -5.74 10.57 -1.72
CA TYR A 126 -5.59 10.16 -0.32
C TYR A 126 -6.15 11.15 0.72
N ILE A 127 -6.78 12.22 0.29
CA ILE A 127 -7.64 13.03 1.18
C ILE A 127 -8.91 12.29 1.61
N TRP A 128 -9.31 11.22 0.91
CA TRP A 128 -10.48 10.39 1.21
C TRP A 128 -10.14 9.34 2.27
N PRO A 129 -10.67 9.41 3.52
CA PRO A 129 -10.31 8.50 4.60
C PRO A 129 -11.11 7.18 4.55
N GLY A 130 -11.25 6.57 3.37
CA GLY A 130 -12.15 5.45 3.10
C GLY A 130 -11.88 4.20 3.94
N HIS A 131 -10.61 3.85 4.17
CA HIS A 131 -10.28 2.70 5.02
C HIS A 131 -10.80 2.87 6.45
N LEU A 132 -10.58 4.06 7.03
CA LEU A 132 -11.02 4.34 8.40
C LEU A 132 -12.54 4.47 8.49
N SER A 133 -13.19 5.05 7.48
CA SER A 133 -14.64 5.17 7.42
C SER A 133 -15.32 3.80 7.45
N ALA A 134 -14.88 2.87 6.60
CA ALA A 134 -15.43 1.51 6.59
C ALA A 134 -15.13 0.74 7.89
N GLY A 135 -13.94 0.93 8.49
CA GLY A 135 -13.62 0.36 9.80
C GLY A 135 -14.46 0.96 10.93
N ALA A 136 -14.73 2.25 10.86
CA ALA A 136 -15.57 2.95 11.83
C ALA A 136 -17.05 2.51 11.73
N ALA A 137 -17.56 2.19 10.53
CA ALA A 137 -18.88 1.60 10.36
C ALA A 137 -19.00 0.24 11.07
N ALA A 138 -17.97 -0.62 10.94
CA ALA A 138 -17.94 -1.88 11.69
C ALA A 138 -17.88 -1.67 13.22
N PHE A 139 -17.25 -0.60 13.68
CA PHE A 139 -17.22 -0.25 15.09
C PHE A 139 -18.56 0.32 15.60
N GLU A 140 -19.27 1.07 14.76
CA GLU A 140 -20.63 1.57 15.05
C GLU A 140 -21.60 0.40 15.29
N GLU A 141 -21.54 -0.67 14.51
CA GLU A 141 -22.35 -1.87 14.68
C GLU A 141 -22.14 -2.56 16.05
N ILE A 142 -20.96 -2.39 16.65
CA ILE A 142 -20.64 -2.97 17.97
C ILE A 142 -21.12 -2.06 19.11
N THR A 143 -20.90 -0.74 18.95
CA THR A 143 -20.96 0.23 20.07
C THR A 143 -22.12 1.19 20.01
N GLY A 144 -22.74 1.35 18.83
CA GLY A 144 -23.74 2.39 18.56
C GLY A 144 -23.16 3.81 18.47
N ILE A 145 -21.83 3.97 18.54
CA ILE A 145 -21.19 5.29 18.36
C ILE A 145 -21.13 5.59 16.86
N PRO A 146 -21.64 6.75 16.41
CA PRO A 146 -21.65 7.11 14.99
C PRO A 146 -20.27 6.97 14.34
N TRP A 147 -20.20 6.33 13.17
CA TRP A 147 -18.95 6.07 12.44
C TRP A 147 -18.16 7.34 12.16
N THR A 148 -18.82 8.46 11.91
CA THR A 148 -18.16 9.75 11.69
C THR A 148 -17.36 10.22 12.90
N VAL A 149 -17.92 10.06 14.12
CA VAL A 149 -17.23 10.39 15.38
C VAL A 149 -16.01 9.49 15.56
N THR A 150 -16.20 8.19 15.38
CA THR A 150 -15.12 7.18 15.49
C THR A 150 -14.01 7.46 14.46
N ALA A 151 -14.37 7.79 13.22
CA ALA A 151 -13.40 8.10 12.17
C ALA A 151 -12.63 9.39 12.46
N VAL A 152 -13.29 10.47 12.90
CA VAL A 152 -12.61 11.73 13.28
C VAL A 152 -11.64 11.52 14.44
N VAL A 153 -12.07 10.84 15.49
CA VAL A 153 -11.19 10.50 16.63
C VAL A 153 -10.02 9.65 16.17
N GLY A 154 -10.27 8.65 15.34
CA GLY A 154 -9.23 7.78 14.76
C GLY A 154 -8.19 8.57 13.97
N LEU A 155 -8.59 9.52 13.12
CA LEU A 155 -7.67 10.38 12.37
C LEU A 155 -6.78 11.21 13.30
N ILE A 156 -7.37 11.80 14.35
CA ILE A 156 -6.61 12.59 15.32
C ILE A 156 -5.60 11.71 16.06
N LEU A 157 -6.00 10.50 16.49
CA LEU A 157 -5.11 9.55 17.16
C LEU A 157 -3.94 9.14 16.28
N VAL A 158 -4.16 8.89 14.99
CA VAL A 158 -3.10 8.63 14.00
C VAL A 158 -2.10 9.79 13.96
N GLY A 159 -2.58 11.03 13.87
CA GLY A 159 -1.73 12.23 13.88
C GLY A 159 -0.90 12.36 15.16
N VAL A 160 -1.49 12.12 16.32
CA VAL A 160 -0.81 12.18 17.61
C VAL A 160 0.27 11.09 17.71
N VAL A 161 -0.05 9.86 17.37
CA VAL A 161 0.90 8.72 17.43
C VAL A 161 2.14 9.01 16.61
N PHE A 162 1.99 9.45 15.35
CA PHE A 162 3.15 9.74 14.50
C PHE A 162 3.90 11.01 14.88
N SER A 163 3.21 12.01 15.44
CA SER A 163 3.88 13.23 15.93
C SER A 163 4.78 12.96 17.13
N LEU A 164 4.43 12.00 17.98
CA LEU A 164 5.19 11.64 19.19
C LEU A 164 6.28 10.59 18.94
N ALA A 165 6.24 9.87 17.83
CA ALA A 165 7.16 8.79 17.52
C ALA A 165 8.63 9.27 17.47
N LYS A 166 9.54 8.52 18.11
CA LYS A 166 10.99 8.80 18.05
C LYS A 166 11.57 8.46 16.68
N VAL A 167 11.24 7.29 16.15
CA VAL A 167 11.52 6.84 14.78
C VAL A 167 10.22 6.26 14.24
N ILE A 168 9.70 6.86 13.18
CA ILE A 168 8.37 6.52 12.64
C ILE A 168 8.34 5.07 12.16
N TYR A 169 9.40 4.64 11.47
CA TYR A 169 9.53 3.27 10.96
C TYR A 169 9.33 2.20 12.05
N ASN A 170 9.97 2.37 13.22
CA ASN A 170 9.90 1.38 14.30
C ASN A 170 8.48 1.27 14.91
N VAL A 171 7.75 2.39 14.97
CA VAL A 171 6.34 2.37 15.45
C VAL A 171 5.47 1.59 14.46
N LEU A 172 5.63 1.88 13.17
CA LEU A 172 4.91 1.16 12.13
C LEU A 172 5.23 -0.34 12.17
N GLU A 173 6.50 -0.72 12.13
CA GLU A 173 6.93 -2.13 12.12
C GLU A 173 6.32 -2.91 13.28
N ASN A 174 6.41 -2.40 14.50
CA ASN A 174 5.93 -3.11 15.69
C ASN A 174 4.40 -3.19 15.75
N VAL A 175 3.70 -2.07 15.52
CA VAL A 175 2.23 -2.01 15.61
C VAL A 175 1.61 -2.82 14.47
N LEU A 176 2.08 -2.62 13.23
CA LEU A 176 1.54 -3.31 12.06
C LEU A 176 1.81 -4.81 12.12
N SER A 177 3.00 -5.26 12.55
CA SER A 177 3.33 -6.68 12.68
C SER A 177 2.39 -7.40 13.64
N LEU A 178 2.14 -6.80 14.81
CA LEU A 178 1.23 -7.38 15.81
C LEU A 178 -0.20 -7.47 15.27
N LEU A 179 -0.69 -6.38 14.68
CA LEU A 179 -2.06 -6.32 14.14
C LEU A 179 -2.25 -7.35 13.03
N ILE A 180 -1.32 -7.42 12.06
CA ILE A 180 -1.42 -8.35 10.93
C ILE A 180 -1.45 -9.79 11.40
N GLY A 181 -0.51 -10.18 12.27
CA GLY A 181 -0.48 -11.55 12.79
C GLY A 181 -1.82 -11.96 13.41
N THR A 182 -2.37 -11.09 14.26
CA THR A 182 -3.67 -11.31 14.90
C THR A 182 -4.81 -11.36 13.89
N LEU A 183 -4.84 -10.45 12.91
CA LEU A 183 -5.90 -10.35 11.92
C LEU A 183 -5.90 -11.53 10.95
N VAL A 184 -4.72 -11.92 10.45
CA VAL A 184 -4.59 -13.05 9.50
C VAL A 184 -5.02 -14.36 10.16
N LEU A 185 -4.51 -14.63 11.37
CA LEU A 185 -4.86 -15.85 12.09
C LEU A 185 -6.32 -15.83 12.56
N GLY A 186 -6.79 -14.71 13.10
CA GLY A 186 -8.15 -14.56 13.59
C GLY A 186 -9.18 -14.76 12.47
N THR A 187 -8.99 -14.12 11.31
CA THR A 187 -9.91 -14.28 10.18
C THR A 187 -9.88 -15.68 9.57
N ALA A 188 -8.71 -16.33 9.52
CA ALA A 188 -8.62 -17.72 9.08
C ALA A 188 -9.36 -18.68 10.02
N VAL A 189 -9.25 -18.51 11.33
CA VAL A 189 -9.98 -19.29 12.34
C VAL A 189 -11.48 -19.05 12.20
N VAL A 190 -11.93 -17.80 12.09
CA VAL A 190 -13.35 -17.50 11.88
C VAL A 190 -13.87 -18.16 10.60
N ALA A 191 -13.15 -18.06 9.49
CA ALA A 191 -13.52 -18.70 8.24
C ALA A 191 -13.64 -20.23 8.36
N ALA A 192 -12.73 -20.86 9.10
CA ALA A 192 -12.78 -22.30 9.37
C ALA A 192 -13.97 -22.71 10.26
N MET A 193 -14.44 -21.82 11.14
CA MET A 193 -15.62 -22.08 11.99
C MET A 193 -16.93 -21.95 11.24
N VAL A 194 -17.06 -20.99 10.31
CA VAL A 194 -18.34 -20.71 9.64
C VAL A 194 -18.47 -21.37 8.28
N GLY A 195 -17.34 -21.61 7.60
CA GLY A 195 -17.27 -22.10 6.23
C GLY A 195 -17.55 -23.59 6.13
N SER A 196 -18.12 -23.99 5.01
CA SER A 196 -18.21 -25.38 4.57
C SER A 196 -17.11 -25.72 3.56
N TRP A 197 -16.83 -27.01 3.35
CA TRP A 197 -15.92 -27.44 2.28
C TRP A 197 -16.41 -26.99 0.89
N GLY A 198 -17.74 -26.88 0.69
CA GLY A 198 -18.32 -26.33 -0.53
C GLY A 198 -17.98 -24.84 -0.72
N ASP A 199 -18.00 -24.03 0.36
CA ASP A 199 -17.63 -22.61 0.32
C ASP A 199 -16.13 -22.44 -0.03
N VAL A 200 -15.27 -23.31 0.52
CA VAL A 200 -13.83 -23.30 0.20
C VAL A 200 -13.61 -23.70 -1.26
N ALA A 201 -14.23 -24.79 -1.70
CA ALA A 201 -14.07 -25.29 -3.07
C ALA A 201 -14.57 -24.29 -4.11
N SER A 202 -15.75 -23.68 -3.91
CA SER A 202 -16.30 -22.65 -4.79
C SER A 202 -15.46 -21.36 -4.77
N THR A 203 -14.89 -20.99 -3.62
CA THR A 203 -13.95 -19.88 -3.50
C THR A 203 -12.71 -20.11 -4.35
N LEU A 204 -12.11 -21.29 -4.27
CA LEU A 204 -10.90 -21.62 -5.03
C LEU A 204 -11.19 -21.76 -6.52
N SER A 205 -12.27 -22.45 -6.92
CA SER A 205 -12.64 -22.60 -8.34
C SER A 205 -13.04 -21.26 -8.95
N GLY A 206 -13.73 -20.40 -8.21
CA GLY A 206 -14.12 -19.06 -8.67
C GLY A 206 -12.96 -18.17 -9.08
N MET A 207 -11.78 -18.35 -8.49
CA MET A 207 -10.57 -17.63 -8.91
C MET A 207 -10.12 -17.95 -10.34
N PHE A 208 -10.55 -19.08 -10.90
CA PHE A 208 -10.20 -19.53 -12.25
C PHE A 208 -11.36 -19.41 -13.25
N SER A 209 -12.45 -18.75 -12.85
CA SER A 209 -13.62 -18.49 -13.71
C SER A 209 -13.36 -17.31 -14.66
N PHE A 210 -12.24 -17.34 -15.38
CA PHE A 210 -11.82 -16.25 -16.26
C PHE A 210 -12.91 -15.87 -17.27
N GLY A 211 -13.21 -14.56 -17.35
CA GLY A 211 -14.23 -14.02 -18.23
C GLY A 211 -15.65 -14.05 -17.64
N TYR A 212 -15.86 -14.60 -16.45
CA TYR A 212 -17.16 -14.48 -15.77
C TYR A 212 -17.41 -13.00 -15.41
N PHE A 213 -18.48 -12.45 -15.99
CA PHE A 213 -18.89 -11.08 -15.73
C PHE A 213 -20.42 -10.99 -15.86
N PRO A 214 -21.18 -11.03 -14.77
CA PRO A 214 -22.65 -10.99 -14.83
C PRO A 214 -23.12 -9.63 -15.34
N SER A 215 -24.28 -9.62 -16.05
CA SER A 215 -24.82 -8.40 -16.67
C SER A 215 -25.04 -7.26 -15.67
N GLN A 216 -25.45 -7.58 -14.44
CA GLN A 216 -25.62 -6.62 -13.35
C GLN A 216 -24.31 -5.90 -12.95
N ALA A 217 -23.16 -6.58 -13.08
CA ALA A 217 -21.85 -6.00 -12.83
C ALA A 217 -21.47 -4.94 -13.87
N MET A 218 -22.09 -4.95 -15.05
CA MET A 218 -21.92 -3.95 -16.11
C MET A 218 -22.86 -2.74 -15.98
N SER A 219 -23.22 -2.38 -14.75
CA SER A 219 -24.07 -1.20 -14.46
C SER A 219 -23.24 0.01 -13.99
N ALA A 220 -23.83 1.19 -14.10
CA ALA A 220 -23.24 2.42 -13.55
C ALA A 220 -23.00 2.35 -12.01
N ALA A 221 -23.85 1.60 -11.31
CA ALA A 221 -23.72 1.43 -9.86
C ALA A 221 -22.56 0.52 -9.44
N TRP A 222 -22.24 -0.51 -10.24
CA TRP A 222 -21.30 -1.57 -9.80
C TRP A 222 -20.00 -1.66 -10.57
N PHE A 223 -19.99 -1.27 -11.86
CA PHE A 223 -18.75 -1.35 -12.63
C PHE A 223 -17.63 -0.46 -12.07
N PRO A 224 -17.88 0.81 -11.67
CA PRO A 224 -16.86 1.63 -11.01
C PRO A 224 -16.35 1.03 -9.70
N VAL A 225 -17.22 0.38 -8.92
CA VAL A 225 -16.86 -0.34 -7.69
C VAL A 225 -15.92 -1.51 -7.99
N ILE A 226 -16.21 -2.30 -9.05
CA ILE A 226 -15.36 -3.40 -9.48
C ILE A 226 -13.99 -2.88 -9.96
N VAL A 227 -13.96 -1.77 -10.69
CA VAL A 227 -12.71 -1.10 -11.11
C VAL A 227 -11.88 -0.73 -9.88
N GLY A 228 -12.49 -0.10 -8.88
CA GLY A 228 -11.83 0.21 -7.61
C GLY A 228 -11.38 -1.05 -6.85
N ALA A 229 -12.21 -2.09 -6.81
CA ALA A 229 -11.87 -3.35 -6.16
C ALA A 229 -10.66 -4.03 -6.81
N CYS A 230 -10.49 -3.94 -8.14
CA CYS A 230 -9.29 -4.43 -8.82
C CYS A 230 -8.01 -3.69 -8.37
N ALA A 231 -8.12 -2.39 -8.12
CA ALA A 231 -7.03 -1.63 -7.53
C ALA A 231 -6.77 -2.05 -6.07
N PHE A 232 -7.82 -2.42 -5.34
CA PHE A 232 -7.77 -2.87 -3.95
C PHE A 232 -7.61 -4.40 -3.81
N ALA A 233 -7.01 -5.06 -4.78
CA ALA A 233 -6.54 -6.44 -4.67
C ALA A 233 -5.10 -6.46 -4.15
N GLY A 234 -4.87 -5.92 -2.97
CA GLY A 234 -3.56 -5.67 -2.37
C GLY A 234 -3.34 -4.18 -2.08
N PRO A 235 -2.09 -3.70 -1.92
CA PRO A 235 -1.76 -2.30 -1.66
C PRO A 235 -2.19 -1.41 -2.81
N SER A 236 -3.20 -0.61 -2.58
CA SER A 236 -3.87 0.19 -3.59
C SER A 236 -3.13 1.47 -3.96
N GLY A 237 -3.44 2.00 -5.13
CA GLY A 237 -3.03 3.31 -5.58
C GLY A 237 -1.52 3.51 -5.50
N MET A 238 -1.07 4.57 -4.84
CA MET A 238 0.35 4.92 -4.76
C MET A 238 1.13 4.19 -3.65
N GLN A 239 0.51 3.29 -2.90
CA GLN A 239 1.17 2.60 -1.79
C GLN A 239 2.41 1.81 -2.25
N GLN A 240 2.38 1.24 -3.45
CA GLN A 240 3.55 0.56 -4.03
C GLN A 240 4.67 1.52 -4.41
N MET A 241 4.36 2.76 -4.80
CA MET A 241 5.38 3.80 -4.99
C MET A 241 6.01 4.18 -3.64
N TRP A 242 5.21 4.34 -2.60
CA TRP A 242 5.68 4.65 -1.25
C TRP A 242 6.45 3.50 -0.61
N TYR A 243 6.18 2.26 -0.98
CA TYR A 243 7.00 1.13 -0.57
C TYR A 243 8.49 1.33 -0.86
N THR A 244 8.83 2.04 -1.92
CA THR A 244 10.22 2.38 -2.22
C THR A 244 10.89 3.22 -1.13
N LEU A 245 10.12 4.05 -0.42
CA LEU A 245 10.59 4.82 0.73
C LEU A 245 10.79 3.92 1.96
N HIS A 246 9.88 2.97 2.18
CA HIS A 246 10.02 2.01 3.29
C HIS A 246 11.20 1.06 3.07
N LEU A 247 11.45 0.61 1.85
CA LEU A 247 12.66 -0.15 1.50
C LEU A 247 13.93 0.64 1.79
N ARG A 248 13.93 1.93 1.41
CA ARG A 248 15.04 2.83 1.72
C ARG A 248 15.26 2.94 3.23
N ASP A 249 14.22 3.25 3.97
CA ASP A 249 14.29 3.51 5.42
C ASP A 249 14.57 2.23 6.23
N SER A 250 14.26 1.05 5.69
CA SER A 250 14.69 -0.24 6.26
C SER A 250 16.15 -0.58 5.98
N GLY A 251 16.83 0.22 5.15
CA GLY A 251 18.21 -0.03 4.73
C GLY A 251 18.36 -1.11 3.66
N ALA A 252 17.30 -1.44 2.91
CA ALA A 252 17.38 -2.45 1.85
C ALA A 252 18.27 -1.98 0.66
N GLY A 253 19.23 -2.80 0.29
CA GLY A 253 20.17 -2.47 -0.79
C GLY A 253 20.92 -1.17 -0.53
N MET A 254 20.96 -0.29 -1.53
CA MET A 254 21.62 1.04 -1.41
C MET A 254 20.88 1.98 -0.43
N GLY A 255 19.67 1.64 0.01
CA GLY A 255 18.96 2.35 1.07
C GLY A 255 19.72 2.41 2.40
N ALA A 256 20.63 1.45 2.68
CA ALA A 256 21.46 1.44 3.87
C ALA A 256 22.39 2.69 4.00
N HIS A 257 22.60 3.42 2.90
CA HIS A 257 23.37 4.66 2.90
C HIS A 257 22.52 5.92 3.13
N ILE A 258 21.22 5.77 3.41
CA ILE A 258 20.27 6.88 3.57
C ILE A 258 19.77 6.94 5.02
N PRO A 259 19.77 8.13 5.68
CA PRO A 259 19.25 8.29 7.04
C PRO A 259 17.74 8.04 7.14
N GLN A 260 17.28 7.61 8.33
CA GLN A 260 15.86 7.38 8.60
C GLN A 260 15.12 8.67 9.00
N ILE A 261 13.83 8.75 8.67
CA ILE A 261 12.95 9.87 9.06
C ILE A 261 12.52 9.72 10.53
N ARG A 262 12.56 10.83 11.28
CA ARG A 262 12.12 10.92 12.68
C ARG A 262 10.75 11.61 12.79
N GLY A 263 10.04 11.36 13.88
CA GLY A 263 8.77 12.03 14.18
C GLY A 263 8.94 13.52 14.52
N LEU A 264 7.84 14.25 14.45
CA LEU A 264 7.81 15.72 14.58
C LEU A 264 8.44 16.23 15.89
N ARG A 265 8.23 15.51 17.00
CA ARG A 265 8.83 15.85 18.32
C ARG A 265 10.37 15.87 18.30
N HIS A 266 10.98 15.16 17.38
CA HIS A 266 12.42 15.01 17.23
C HIS A 266 12.97 15.80 16.01
N ALA A 267 12.16 16.72 15.48
CA ALA A 267 12.56 17.58 14.39
C ALA A 267 13.81 18.41 14.75
N GLY A 268 14.77 18.49 13.84
CA GLY A 268 16.05 19.16 14.05
C GLY A 268 17.16 18.28 14.66
N GLN A 269 16.87 17.01 14.98
CA GLN A 269 17.85 16.00 15.40
C GLN A 269 18.16 14.98 14.29
N GLU A 270 17.59 15.19 13.11
CA GLU A 270 17.78 14.35 11.94
C GLU A 270 19.08 14.68 11.21
N GLU A 271 19.69 13.65 10.61
CA GLU A 271 20.80 13.82 9.68
C GLU A 271 20.29 14.41 8.36
N GLU A 272 21.15 15.18 7.66
CA GLU A 272 20.77 15.73 6.36
C GLU A 272 20.58 14.60 5.35
N MET A 273 19.42 14.60 4.70
CA MET A 273 19.13 13.65 3.62
C MET A 273 20.01 13.94 2.41
N PRO A 274 20.70 12.91 1.84
CA PRO A 274 21.50 13.08 0.63
C PRO A 274 20.67 13.66 -0.50
N ALA A 275 21.26 14.58 -1.28
CA ALA A 275 20.58 15.20 -2.42
C ALA A 275 20.26 14.20 -3.57
N ARG A 276 20.90 13.04 -3.53
CA ARG A 276 20.82 11.99 -4.56
C ARG A 276 21.07 10.62 -3.93
N GLY A 277 20.60 9.57 -4.59
CA GLY A 277 20.93 8.20 -4.21
C GLY A 277 22.35 7.80 -4.63
N PHE A 278 22.60 6.52 -4.54
CA PHE A 278 23.88 5.88 -4.84
C PHE A 278 23.66 4.80 -5.90
N MET A 279 24.74 4.31 -6.48
CA MET A 279 24.72 3.15 -7.36
C MET A 279 25.88 2.21 -6.98
N PHE A 280 25.71 0.92 -7.16
CA PHE A 280 26.80 -0.03 -6.99
C PHE A 280 27.46 -0.37 -8.33
N ASP A 281 28.68 -0.92 -8.27
CA ASP A 281 29.40 -1.33 -9.47
C ASP A 281 28.80 -2.60 -10.07
N THR A 282 28.07 -2.47 -11.18
CA THR A 282 27.44 -3.61 -11.86
C THR A 282 28.41 -4.42 -12.74
N GLU A 283 29.67 -3.99 -12.87
CA GLU A 283 30.75 -4.73 -13.56
C GLU A 283 31.53 -5.62 -12.59
N ASP A 284 31.43 -5.33 -11.27
CA ASP A 284 32.06 -6.18 -10.24
C ASP A 284 31.22 -7.45 -9.98
N PRO A 285 31.79 -8.66 -10.21
CA PRO A 285 31.10 -9.91 -9.94
C PRO A 285 30.68 -10.10 -8.47
N ALA A 286 31.43 -9.55 -7.51
CA ALA A 286 31.11 -9.64 -6.08
C ALA A 286 29.87 -8.80 -5.75
N GLU A 287 29.78 -7.58 -6.26
CA GLU A 287 28.61 -6.71 -6.10
C GLU A 287 27.37 -7.31 -6.80
N MET A 288 27.55 -7.92 -7.97
CA MET A 288 26.47 -8.63 -8.66
C MET A 288 25.99 -9.88 -7.93
N ALA A 289 26.87 -10.57 -7.17
CA ALA A 289 26.46 -11.68 -6.31
C ALA A 289 25.56 -11.18 -5.15
N LYS A 290 25.92 -10.08 -4.49
CA LYS A 290 25.09 -9.42 -3.47
C LYS A 290 23.74 -8.97 -4.04
N TRP A 291 23.75 -8.37 -5.25
CA TRP A 291 22.52 -7.98 -5.95
C TRP A 291 21.57 -9.16 -6.18
N LYS A 292 22.09 -10.32 -6.61
CA LYS A 292 21.29 -11.55 -6.76
C LYS A 292 20.70 -11.98 -5.41
N GLY A 293 21.45 -11.84 -4.31
CA GLY A 293 20.95 -12.08 -2.94
C GLY A 293 19.76 -11.20 -2.60
N TRP A 294 19.89 -9.88 -2.79
CA TRP A 294 18.79 -8.92 -2.59
C TRP A 294 17.57 -9.20 -3.45
N ARG A 295 17.76 -9.53 -4.72
CA ARG A 295 16.66 -9.89 -5.63
C ARG A 295 15.95 -11.17 -5.20
N ARG A 296 16.69 -12.19 -4.73
CA ARG A 296 16.11 -13.42 -4.20
C ARG A 296 15.31 -13.15 -2.93
N TRP A 297 15.86 -12.37 -2.04
CA TRP A 297 15.19 -11.98 -0.79
C TRP A 297 13.85 -11.28 -1.06
N VAL A 298 13.84 -10.22 -1.84
CA VAL A 298 12.60 -9.47 -2.12
C VAL A 298 11.60 -10.30 -2.95
N THR A 299 12.05 -11.23 -3.78
CA THR A 299 11.15 -12.12 -4.54
C THR A 299 10.44 -13.09 -3.61
N PHE A 300 11.17 -13.68 -2.67
CA PHE A 300 10.59 -14.56 -1.66
C PHE A 300 9.58 -13.81 -0.78
N ASP A 301 9.95 -12.64 -0.33
CA ASP A 301 9.16 -11.73 0.47
C ASP A 301 7.85 -11.34 -0.26
N ALA A 302 7.94 -10.94 -1.52
CA ALA A 302 6.77 -10.58 -2.32
C ALA A 302 5.83 -11.76 -2.60
N LEU A 303 6.35 -12.95 -2.87
CA LEU A 303 5.52 -14.10 -3.20
C LEU A 303 4.92 -14.75 -1.96
N LEU A 304 5.68 -14.94 -0.89
CA LEU A 304 5.21 -15.62 0.31
C LEU A 304 4.37 -14.69 1.19
N LEU A 305 4.95 -13.55 1.58
CA LEU A 305 4.28 -12.66 2.53
C LEU A 305 3.22 -11.83 1.82
N PHE A 306 3.57 -11.05 0.81
CA PHE A 306 2.57 -10.19 0.17
C PHE A 306 1.48 -11.03 -0.53
N TRP A 307 1.83 -11.75 -1.59
CA TRP A 307 0.84 -12.46 -2.41
C TRP A 307 0.15 -13.58 -1.62
N GLY A 308 0.92 -14.42 -0.90
CA GLY A 308 0.39 -15.57 -0.16
C GLY A 308 -0.52 -15.17 1.00
N VAL A 309 -0.13 -14.19 1.81
CA VAL A 309 -0.95 -13.73 2.95
C VAL A 309 -2.19 -12.98 2.46
N THR A 310 -2.07 -12.11 1.45
CA THR A 310 -3.22 -11.41 0.86
C THR A 310 -4.22 -12.40 0.28
N MET A 311 -3.76 -13.46 -0.41
CA MET A 311 -4.61 -14.54 -0.90
C MET A 311 -5.30 -15.28 0.24
N LEU A 312 -4.60 -15.64 1.31
CA LEU A 312 -5.17 -16.32 2.46
C LEU A 312 -6.29 -15.50 3.11
N VAL A 313 -6.02 -14.21 3.36
CA VAL A 313 -7.00 -13.31 3.96
C VAL A 313 -8.24 -13.16 3.08
N THR A 314 -8.06 -12.93 1.78
CA THR A 314 -9.19 -12.77 0.87
C THR A 314 -10.00 -14.08 0.71
N ILE A 315 -9.34 -15.24 0.71
CA ILE A 315 -10.04 -16.54 0.75
C ILE A 315 -10.89 -16.64 2.02
N SER A 316 -10.32 -16.31 3.17
CA SER A 316 -11.02 -16.37 4.47
C SER A 316 -12.27 -15.49 4.48
N PHE A 317 -12.15 -14.22 4.09
CA PHE A 317 -13.31 -13.33 4.01
C PHE A 317 -14.34 -13.73 2.97
N THR A 318 -13.91 -14.34 1.85
CA THR A 318 -14.82 -14.85 0.83
C THR A 318 -15.62 -16.05 1.34
N VAL A 319 -14.98 -16.96 2.08
CA VAL A 319 -15.67 -18.09 2.72
C VAL A 319 -16.71 -17.59 3.72
N ILE A 320 -16.39 -16.57 4.50
CA ILE A 320 -17.35 -15.94 5.43
C ILE A 320 -18.50 -15.30 4.65
N ALA A 321 -18.25 -14.59 3.56
CA ALA A 321 -19.27 -14.00 2.71
C ALA A 321 -20.22 -15.07 2.10
N GLN A 322 -19.66 -16.17 1.60
CA GLN A 322 -20.48 -17.27 1.07
C GLN A 322 -21.34 -17.93 2.16
N SER A 323 -20.81 -18.06 3.38
CA SER A 323 -21.59 -18.54 4.52
C SER A 323 -22.77 -17.61 4.82
N ALA A 324 -22.60 -16.29 4.70
CA ALA A 324 -23.69 -15.33 4.88
C ALA A 324 -24.78 -15.50 3.83
N VAL A 325 -24.44 -15.69 2.55
CA VAL A 325 -25.43 -16.00 1.49
C VAL A 325 -26.13 -17.34 1.72
N ARG A 326 -25.40 -18.36 2.17
CA ARG A 326 -25.99 -19.67 2.47
C ARG A 326 -27.02 -19.63 3.58
N LEU A 327 -26.77 -18.81 4.61
CA LEU A 327 -27.68 -18.63 5.75
C LEU A 327 -28.86 -17.69 5.43
N ASN A 328 -28.63 -16.66 4.62
CA ASN A 328 -29.64 -15.68 4.21
C ASN A 328 -29.47 -15.34 2.71
N PRO A 329 -30.10 -16.10 1.80
CA PRO A 329 -30.04 -15.80 0.36
C PRO A 329 -30.57 -14.41 -0.02
N GLY A 330 -31.50 -13.85 0.76
CA GLY A 330 -32.09 -12.50 0.53
C GLY A 330 -31.11 -11.34 0.73
N VAL A 331 -29.93 -11.59 1.31
CA VAL A 331 -28.91 -10.54 1.49
C VAL A 331 -28.48 -9.88 0.18
N ARG A 332 -28.54 -10.63 -0.93
CA ARG A 332 -28.18 -10.12 -2.28
C ARG A 332 -29.13 -9.01 -2.73
N GLU A 333 -30.43 -9.19 -2.52
CA GLU A 333 -31.46 -8.23 -2.91
C GLU A 333 -31.32 -6.92 -2.11
N VAL A 334 -31.01 -7.02 -0.82
CA VAL A 334 -30.83 -5.84 0.05
C VAL A 334 -29.59 -5.02 -0.37
N ILE A 335 -28.46 -5.68 -0.64
CA ILE A 335 -27.24 -4.97 -1.10
C ILE A 335 -27.45 -4.34 -2.50
N GLN A 336 -28.22 -4.98 -3.38
CA GLN A 336 -28.59 -4.43 -4.69
C GLN A 336 -29.48 -3.20 -4.60
N GLY A 337 -30.27 -3.09 -3.55
CA GLY A 337 -31.20 -1.98 -3.27
C GLY A 337 -30.56 -0.76 -2.59
N ASP A 338 -29.25 -0.55 -2.76
CA ASP A 338 -28.46 0.59 -2.26
C ASP A 338 -27.98 0.53 -0.79
N ASP A 339 -28.34 -0.49 -0.01
CA ASP A 339 -27.77 -0.61 1.34
C ASP A 339 -26.47 -1.44 1.32
N ARG A 340 -25.38 -0.77 0.95
CA ARG A 340 -24.04 -1.39 0.82
C ARG A 340 -23.46 -1.84 2.15
N GLU A 341 -23.87 -1.21 3.27
CA GLU A 341 -23.36 -1.49 4.62
C GLU A 341 -23.87 -2.84 5.15
N VAL A 342 -25.00 -3.33 4.65
CA VAL A 342 -25.55 -4.64 5.00
C VAL A 342 -24.57 -5.80 4.76
N ALA A 343 -23.58 -5.62 3.90
CA ALA A 343 -22.53 -6.65 3.70
C ALA A 343 -21.74 -6.95 4.98
N LEU A 344 -21.46 -5.93 5.82
CA LEU A 344 -20.77 -6.10 7.10
C LEU A 344 -21.62 -6.89 8.11
N THR A 345 -22.86 -6.43 8.29
CA THR A 345 -23.80 -7.06 9.23
C THR A 345 -24.18 -8.48 8.80
N ALA A 346 -24.31 -8.74 7.50
CA ALA A 346 -24.58 -10.08 6.97
C ALA A 346 -23.44 -11.06 7.30
N MET A 347 -22.19 -10.66 7.10
CA MET A 347 -21.03 -11.47 7.47
C MET A 347 -20.94 -11.68 8.99
N ALA A 348 -21.15 -10.62 9.78
CA ALA A 348 -21.14 -10.71 11.24
C ALA A 348 -22.23 -11.62 11.77
N ASN A 349 -23.44 -11.59 11.17
CA ASN A 349 -24.55 -12.47 11.52
C ASN A 349 -24.23 -13.94 11.20
N ALA A 350 -23.57 -14.22 10.06
CA ALA A 350 -23.11 -15.58 9.73
C ALA A 350 -22.12 -16.11 10.79
N VAL A 351 -21.19 -15.25 11.22
CA VAL A 351 -20.24 -15.58 12.28
C VAL A 351 -20.94 -15.79 13.63
N SER A 352 -21.91 -14.94 13.97
CA SER A 352 -22.70 -15.08 15.19
C SER A 352 -23.51 -16.39 15.21
N HIS A 353 -24.05 -16.78 14.08
CA HIS A 353 -24.84 -18.01 13.96
C HIS A 353 -23.99 -19.28 14.16
N ALA A 354 -22.73 -19.26 13.73
CA ALA A 354 -21.81 -20.38 13.90
C ALA A 354 -21.25 -20.53 15.33
N GLY A 355 -21.28 -19.48 16.14
CA GLY A 355 -20.75 -19.49 17.50
C GLY A 355 -21.63 -18.74 18.51
N SER A 356 -21.50 -17.43 18.56
CA SER A 356 -22.26 -16.58 19.46
C SER A 356 -22.27 -15.12 18.95
N SER A 357 -23.19 -14.29 19.46
CA SER A 357 -23.19 -12.84 19.18
C SER A 357 -21.85 -12.16 19.53
N VAL A 358 -21.17 -12.64 20.56
CA VAL A 358 -19.84 -12.14 20.92
C VAL A 358 -18.83 -12.41 19.80
N LEU A 359 -18.89 -13.57 19.13
CA LEU A 359 -17.98 -13.89 18.02
C LEU A 359 -18.24 -12.97 16.82
N GLY A 360 -19.50 -12.63 16.52
CA GLY A 360 -19.86 -11.66 15.50
C GLY A 360 -19.31 -10.26 15.82
N SER A 361 -19.40 -9.82 17.08
CA SER A 361 -18.80 -8.54 17.51
C SER A 361 -17.27 -8.56 17.43
N VAL A 362 -16.62 -9.67 17.77
CA VAL A 362 -15.17 -9.83 17.60
C VAL A 362 -14.77 -9.74 16.12
N PHE A 363 -15.55 -10.35 15.23
CA PHE A 363 -15.33 -10.26 13.78
C PHE A 363 -15.42 -8.81 13.29
N LEU A 364 -16.45 -8.06 13.68
CA LEU A 364 -16.58 -6.63 13.37
C LEU A 364 -15.40 -5.83 13.96
N GLY A 365 -14.94 -6.18 15.15
CA GLY A 365 -13.75 -5.60 15.76
C GLY A 365 -12.48 -5.83 14.91
N PHE A 366 -12.33 -6.99 14.29
CA PHE A 366 -11.25 -7.23 13.33
C PHE A 366 -11.36 -6.29 12.11
N ILE A 367 -12.55 -6.09 11.56
CA ILE A 367 -12.76 -5.17 10.42
C ILE A 367 -12.42 -3.73 10.83
N ALA A 368 -12.84 -3.29 12.01
CA ALA A 368 -12.51 -1.97 12.55
C ALA A 368 -10.98 -1.78 12.69
N LEU A 369 -10.29 -2.79 13.22
CA LEU A 369 -8.83 -2.78 13.35
C LEU A 369 -8.11 -2.81 12.00
N ILE A 370 -8.64 -3.51 10.99
CA ILE A 370 -8.11 -3.50 9.61
C ILE A 370 -8.18 -2.08 9.04
N GLY A 371 -9.30 -1.38 9.22
CA GLY A 371 -9.47 0.00 8.76
C GLY A 371 -8.49 0.97 9.40
N LEU A 372 -8.30 0.86 10.71
CA LEU A 372 -7.31 1.65 11.44
C LEU A 372 -5.88 1.32 10.99
N ASN A 373 -5.54 0.04 10.88
CA ASN A 373 -4.23 -0.43 10.43
C ASN A 373 -3.86 0.10 9.04
N ALA A 374 -4.77 -0.05 8.08
CA ALA A 374 -4.58 0.46 6.72
C ALA A 374 -4.40 1.99 6.72
N THR A 375 -5.16 2.73 7.54
CA THR A 375 -5.06 4.19 7.66
C THR A 375 -3.73 4.62 8.25
N LEU A 376 -3.22 3.93 9.28
CA LEU A 376 -1.89 4.19 9.85
C LEU A 376 -0.81 4.11 8.75
N GLY A 377 -0.73 2.98 8.06
CA GLY A 377 0.26 2.78 7.01
C GLY A 377 0.12 3.76 5.85
N LEU A 378 -1.10 4.09 5.48
CA LEU A 378 -1.41 4.96 4.36
C LEU A 378 -1.06 6.43 4.63
N PHE A 379 -1.42 6.96 5.81
CA PHE A 379 -1.15 8.36 6.16
C PHE A 379 0.33 8.60 6.44
N ASP A 380 1.03 7.62 7.03
CA ASP A 380 2.49 7.67 7.09
C ASP A 380 3.11 7.74 5.70
N SER A 381 2.71 6.81 4.82
CA SER A 381 3.27 6.69 3.47
C SER A 381 3.02 7.93 2.63
N PHE A 382 1.80 8.48 2.67
CA PHE A 382 1.46 9.74 2.04
C PHE A 382 2.36 10.88 2.54
N SER A 383 2.42 11.06 3.85
CA SER A 383 3.17 12.17 4.48
C SER A 383 4.65 12.08 4.17
N ARG A 384 5.21 10.87 4.22
CA ARG A 384 6.59 10.56 3.87
C ARG A 384 6.89 10.84 2.40
N GLY A 385 6.01 10.42 1.49
CA GLY A 385 6.16 10.64 0.06
C GLY A 385 6.12 12.11 -0.31
N GLN A 386 5.15 12.86 0.23
CA GLN A 386 5.02 14.30 0.00
C GLN A 386 6.19 15.08 0.59
N ALA A 387 6.66 14.71 1.79
CA ALA A 387 7.82 15.31 2.42
C ALA A 387 9.09 15.06 1.59
N ASP A 388 9.32 13.81 1.12
CA ASP A 388 10.47 13.43 0.30
C ASP A 388 10.53 14.26 -1.00
N MET A 389 9.42 14.32 -1.73
CA MET A 389 9.33 15.11 -2.97
C MET A 389 9.54 16.61 -2.69
N THR A 390 8.95 17.15 -1.64
CA THR A 390 9.08 18.56 -1.28
C THR A 390 10.53 18.90 -0.86
N TYR A 391 11.13 18.07 0.00
CA TYR A 391 12.49 18.27 0.50
C TYR A 391 13.52 18.31 -0.63
N HIS A 392 13.40 17.40 -1.59
CA HIS A 392 14.39 17.29 -2.67
C HIS A 392 14.16 18.25 -3.84
N PHE A 393 12.91 18.66 -4.10
CA PHE A 393 12.57 19.35 -5.35
C PHE A 393 12.02 20.78 -5.17
N VAL A 394 11.66 21.19 -3.94
CA VAL A 394 11.20 22.56 -3.67
C VAL A 394 12.38 23.42 -3.14
N PRO A 395 12.73 24.51 -3.80
CA PRO A 395 13.78 25.40 -3.31
C PRO A 395 13.49 25.91 -1.90
N GLY A 396 14.47 25.80 -1.01
CA GLY A 396 14.35 26.26 0.36
C GLY A 396 13.66 25.30 1.34
N ALA A 397 12.96 24.27 0.87
CA ALA A 397 12.27 23.29 1.73
C ALA A 397 13.21 22.52 2.68
N LYS A 398 14.47 22.33 2.28
CA LYS A 398 15.52 21.75 3.13
C LYS A 398 15.69 22.47 4.47
N LYS A 399 15.45 23.79 4.52
CA LYS A 399 15.55 24.58 5.76
C LYS A 399 14.52 24.18 6.82
N LEU A 400 13.41 23.61 6.40
CA LEU A 400 12.38 23.11 7.31
C LEU A 400 12.75 21.77 7.95
N GLY A 401 13.59 20.98 7.28
CA GLY A 401 13.91 19.61 7.67
C GLY A 401 12.82 18.61 7.30
N MET A 402 13.20 17.33 7.20
CA MET A 402 12.31 16.26 6.74
C MET A 402 11.15 16.02 7.73
N SER A 403 11.42 16.01 9.04
CA SER A 403 10.41 15.75 10.07
C SER A 403 9.30 16.81 10.13
N ARG A 404 9.65 18.09 9.91
CA ARG A 404 8.63 19.16 9.87
C ARG A 404 7.78 19.08 8.62
N LEU A 405 8.40 18.81 7.47
CA LEU A 405 7.65 18.58 6.22
C LEU A 405 6.70 17.40 6.36
N TYR A 406 7.17 16.29 6.93
CA TYR A 406 6.33 15.13 7.24
C TYR A 406 5.12 15.53 8.11
N GLY A 407 5.35 16.28 9.19
CA GLY A 407 4.27 16.74 10.07
C GLY A 407 3.25 17.63 9.37
N VAL A 408 3.69 18.54 8.48
CA VAL A 408 2.81 19.42 7.70
C VAL A 408 1.88 18.58 6.81
N PHE A 409 2.42 17.60 6.09
CA PHE A 409 1.61 16.75 5.22
C PHE A 409 0.71 15.80 6.00
N LEU A 410 1.17 15.25 7.14
CA LEU A 410 0.38 14.40 8.01
C LEU A 410 -0.86 15.15 8.55
N TRP A 411 -0.66 16.30 9.15
CA TRP A 411 -1.78 17.08 9.68
C TRP A 411 -2.63 17.71 8.59
N GLY A 412 -2.04 17.99 7.41
CA GLY A 412 -2.77 18.43 6.23
C GLY A 412 -3.76 17.36 5.74
N VAL A 413 -3.31 16.13 5.54
CA VAL A 413 -4.21 15.03 5.08
C VAL A 413 -5.26 14.67 6.13
N ILE A 414 -4.92 14.74 7.43
CA ILE A 414 -5.87 14.56 8.52
C ILE A 414 -6.96 15.63 8.48
N LEU A 415 -6.58 16.90 8.36
CA LEU A 415 -7.52 18.01 8.28
C LEU A 415 -8.47 17.85 7.09
N PHE A 416 -7.95 17.58 5.90
CA PHE A 416 -8.77 17.32 4.72
C PHE A 416 -9.68 16.10 4.88
N GLY A 417 -9.17 15.02 5.48
CA GLY A 417 -9.96 13.84 5.80
C GLY A 417 -11.14 14.16 6.74
N ILE A 418 -10.89 14.94 7.80
CA ILE A 418 -11.93 15.41 8.72
C ILE A 418 -12.96 16.28 7.99
N LEU A 419 -12.53 17.18 7.12
CA LEU A 419 -13.45 18.02 6.34
C LEU A 419 -14.33 17.16 5.40
N ILE A 420 -13.79 16.12 4.79
CA ILE A 420 -14.56 15.18 3.97
C ILE A 420 -15.56 14.40 4.82
N LEU A 421 -15.19 13.94 6.02
CA LEU A 421 -16.08 13.23 6.93
C LEU A 421 -17.26 14.09 7.40
N LEU A 422 -17.04 15.40 7.58
CA LEU A 422 -18.06 16.32 8.12
C LEU A 422 -18.89 17.01 7.05
N PHE A 423 -18.34 17.27 5.88
CA PHE A 423 -18.93 18.11 4.83
C PHE A 423 -18.91 17.48 3.43
N GLY A 424 -18.34 16.30 3.29
CA GLY A 424 -18.23 15.60 2.01
C GLY A 424 -19.57 14.99 1.55
N PRO A 425 -19.55 14.24 0.45
CA PRO A 425 -20.73 13.57 -0.09
C PRO A 425 -21.37 12.66 0.95
N ALA A 426 -22.72 12.62 0.94
CA ALA A 426 -23.51 11.88 1.93
C ALA A 426 -23.58 10.34 1.64
N ASP A 427 -22.65 9.80 0.86
CA ASP A 427 -22.71 8.42 0.32
C ASP A 427 -22.31 7.34 1.34
N GLY A 428 -22.18 7.72 2.61
CA GLY A 428 -21.82 6.80 3.69
C GLY A 428 -20.35 6.33 3.65
N PRO A 429 -19.97 5.44 4.59
CA PRO A 429 -18.59 4.94 4.71
C PRO A 429 -18.12 4.17 3.48
N SER A 430 -19.00 3.38 2.87
CA SER A 430 -18.68 2.60 1.66
C SER A 430 -18.48 3.50 0.44
N GLY A 431 -19.22 4.58 0.28
CA GLY A 431 -19.04 5.53 -0.82
C GLY A 431 -17.69 6.23 -0.77
N ILE A 432 -17.24 6.64 0.43
CA ILE A 432 -15.91 7.22 0.64
C ILE A 432 -14.81 6.20 0.28
N LEU A 433 -14.98 4.93 0.65
CA LEU A 433 -14.04 3.86 0.31
C LEU A 433 -14.02 3.57 -1.20
N ASP A 434 -15.20 3.48 -1.83
CA ASP A 434 -15.33 3.21 -3.26
C ASP A 434 -14.70 4.34 -4.10
N THR A 435 -14.87 5.60 -3.67
CA THR A 435 -14.22 6.79 -4.26
C THR A 435 -12.69 6.68 -4.20
N LEU A 436 -12.15 6.42 -3.01
CA LEU A 436 -10.72 6.22 -2.82
C LEU A 436 -10.18 5.10 -3.73
N ALA A 437 -10.89 3.98 -3.81
CA ALA A 437 -10.49 2.82 -4.60
C ALA A 437 -10.53 3.11 -6.12
N PHE A 438 -11.58 3.75 -6.60
CA PHE A 438 -11.71 4.13 -8.00
C PHE A 438 -10.59 5.08 -8.45
N LEU A 439 -10.34 6.15 -7.68
CA LEU A 439 -9.27 7.10 -7.95
C LEU A 439 -7.88 6.43 -7.89
N SER A 440 -7.70 5.44 -7.04
CA SER A 440 -6.47 4.66 -6.93
C SER A 440 -6.11 3.93 -8.23
N THR A 441 -7.12 3.49 -8.99
CA THR A 441 -6.92 2.79 -10.28
C THR A 441 -6.17 3.64 -11.29
N PHE A 442 -6.45 4.95 -11.33
CA PHE A 442 -5.74 5.90 -12.18
C PHE A 442 -4.24 5.97 -11.83
N ALA A 443 -3.94 6.12 -10.54
CA ALA A 443 -2.55 6.14 -10.08
C ALA A 443 -1.81 4.87 -10.48
N MET A 444 -2.45 3.70 -10.35
CA MET A 444 -1.85 2.39 -10.66
C MET A 444 -1.50 2.23 -12.12
N GLY A 445 -2.38 2.60 -13.02
CA GLY A 445 -2.09 2.58 -14.44
C GLY A 445 -0.96 3.54 -14.83
N ALA A 446 -0.98 4.75 -14.28
CA ALA A 446 0.04 5.76 -14.54
C ALA A 446 1.45 5.33 -14.04
N TYR A 447 1.53 4.74 -12.83
CA TYR A 447 2.83 4.31 -12.34
C TYR A 447 3.36 3.05 -13.05
N CYS A 448 2.52 2.17 -13.56
CA CYS A 448 3.00 1.06 -14.40
C CYS A 448 3.78 1.58 -15.63
N VAL A 449 3.25 2.60 -16.31
CA VAL A 449 3.96 3.28 -17.41
C VAL A 449 5.26 3.91 -16.92
N THR A 450 5.21 4.62 -15.79
CA THR A 450 6.40 5.27 -15.20
C THR A 450 7.47 4.26 -14.85
N LEU A 451 7.09 3.12 -14.26
CA LEU A 451 8.00 2.05 -13.85
C LEU A 451 8.74 1.44 -15.05
N LEU A 452 8.05 1.22 -16.16
CA LEU A 452 8.66 0.81 -17.42
C LEU A 452 9.74 1.80 -17.88
N LEU A 453 9.44 3.10 -17.81
CA LEU A 453 10.39 4.15 -18.21
C LEU A 453 11.59 4.21 -17.27
N VAL A 454 11.36 4.21 -15.96
CA VAL A 454 12.40 4.32 -14.94
C VAL A 454 13.35 3.12 -15.01
N ASN A 455 12.85 1.90 -14.91
CA ASN A 455 13.71 0.72 -14.81
C ASN A 455 14.48 0.44 -16.10
N ASN A 456 13.90 0.73 -17.27
CA ASN A 456 14.60 0.47 -18.53
C ASN A 456 15.57 1.59 -18.94
N ARG A 457 15.38 2.83 -18.46
CA ARG A 457 16.22 3.96 -18.86
C ARG A 457 17.23 4.38 -17.80
N MET A 458 16.88 4.25 -16.50
CA MET A 458 17.71 4.78 -15.41
C MET A 458 18.66 3.72 -14.82
N LEU A 459 18.37 2.43 -14.97
CA LEU A 459 19.20 1.36 -14.45
C LEU A 459 20.25 0.88 -15.48
N PRO A 460 21.44 0.42 -15.05
CA PRO A 460 22.43 -0.23 -15.91
C PRO A 460 21.89 -1.53 -16.54
N LYS A 461 22.35 -1.86 -17.75
CA LYS A 461 21.87 -3.03 -18.50
C LYS A 461 21.82 -4.34 -17.70
N PRO A 462 22.87 -4.71 -16.88
CA PRO A 462 22.89 -6.00 -16.18
C PRO A 462 21.76 -6.20 -15.17
N ILE A 463 21.18 -5.11 -14.67
CA ILE A 463 20.13 -5.14 -13.63
C ILE A 463 18.75 -4.68 -14.11
N ARG A 464 18.58 -4.43 -15.40
CA ARG A 464 17.27 -4.08 -15.99
C ARG A 464 16.27 -5.22 -15.89
N PRO A 465 14.96 -4.93 -15.95
CA PRO A 465 13.92 -5.95 -16.09
C PRO A 465 14.14 -6.82 -17.33
N LYS A 466 13.76 -8.08 -17.23
CA LYS A 466 13.66 -8.96 -18.39
C LYS A 466 12.45 -8.54 -19.26
N TRP A 467 12.48 -8.86 -20.55
CA TRP A 467 11.43 -8.48 -21.49
C TRP A 467 10.02 -8.92 -21.03
N TRP A 468 9.88 -10.15 -20.52
CA TRP A 468 8.60 -10.69 -20.07
C TRP A 468 8.04 -9.94 -18.85
N THR A 469 8.91 -9.44 -17.94
CA THR A 469 8.49 -8.58 -16.82
C THR A 469 7.93 -7.26 -17.35
N ASN A 470 8.58 -6.67 -18.36
CA ASN A 470 8.08 -5.46 -19.01
C ASN A 470 6.70 -5.69 -19.66
N VAL A 471 6.48 -6.88 -20.25
CA VAL A 471 5.16 -7.26 -20.81
C VAL A 471 4.10 -7.32 -19.72
N ILE A 472 4.40 -7.94 -18.57
CA ILE A 472 3.46 -8.01 -17.43
C ILE A 472 3.14 -6.61 -16.90
N ILE A 473 4.14 -5.75 -16.70
CA ILE A 473 3.91 -4.38 -16.23
C ILE A 473 3.13 -3.57 -17.27
N GLY A 474 3.42 -3.75 -18.57
CA GLY A 474 2.67 -3.15 -19.67
C GLY A 474 1.20 -3.59 -19.69
N PHE A 475 0.95 -4.88 -19.48
CA PHE A 475 -0.41 -5.41 -19.33
C PHE A 475 -1.10 -4.78 -18.09
N GLY A 476 -0.39 -4.59 -16.97
CA GLY A 476 -0.92 -3.87 -15.82
C GLY A 476 -1.36 -2.45 -16.14
N ALA A 477 -0.58 -1.70 -16.92
CA ALA A 477 -0.97 -0.38 -17.38
C ALA A 477 -2.27 -0.41 -18.21
N VAL A 478 -2.35 -1.34 -19.18
CA VAL A 478 -3.55 -1.50 -20.02
C VAL A 478 -4.76 -1.95 -19.20
N PHE A 479 -4.56 -2.87 -18.24
CA PHE A 479 -5.63 -3.38 -17.38
C PHE A 479 -6.25 -2.25 -16.54
N TYR A 480 -5.44 -1.54 -15.75
CA TYR A 480 -5.96 -0.49 -14.87
C TYR A 480 -6.51 0.71 -15.64
N LEU A 481 -5.77 1.24 -16.62
CA LEU A 481 -6.26 2.39 -17.42
C LEU A 481 -7.42 1.99 -18.32
N GLY A 482 -7.41 0.79 -18.89
CA GLY A 482 -8.48 0.29 -19.74
C GLY A 482 -9.80 0.17 -18.98
N MET A 483 -9.78 -0.46 -17.79
CA MET A 483 -10.97 -0.55 -16.93
C MET A 483 -11.47 0.83 -16.50
N LEU A 484 -10.56 1.70 -16.08
CA LEU A 484 -10.90 3.06 -15.67
C LEU A 484 -11.54 3.86 -16.81
N PHE A 485 -10.87 3.92 -17.97
CA PHE A 485 -11.40 4.69 -19.11
C PHE A 485 -12.69 4.11 -19.64
N TYR A 486 -12.84 2.79 -19.68
CA TYR A 486 -14.11 2.16 -20.02
C TYR A 486 -15.21 2.60 -19.05
N SER A 487 -14.95 2.60 -17.74
CA SER A 487 -15.90 3.07 -16.73
C SER A 487 -16.32 4.53 -16.98
N LEU A 488 -15.35 5.41 -17.22
CA LEU A 488 -15.60 6.83 -17.46
C LEU A 488 -16.39 7.08 -18.75
N PHE A 489 -16.09 6.35 -19.84
CA PHE A 489 -16.77 6.53 -21.11
C PHE A 489 -18.14 5.88 -21.15
N ALA A 490 -18.33 4.72 -20.54
CA ALA A 490 -19.59 3.99 -20.56
C ALA A 490 -20.62 4.53 -19.55
N PHE A 491 -20.16 4.99 -18.39
CA PHE A 491 -21.04 5.34 -17.24
C PHE A 491 -20.85 6.77 -16.74
N GLY A 492 -19.87 7.52 -17.26
CA GLY A 492 -19.51 8.83 -16.73
C GLY A 492 -18.73 8.74 -15.42
N VAL A 493 -18.51 9.90 -14.77
CA VAL A 493 -17.92 9.95 -13.44
C VAL A 493 -19.03 9.66 -12.42
N VAL A 494 -19.38 8.39 -12.27
CA VAL A 494 -20.26 7.94 -11.18
C VAL A 494 -19.33 7.53 -10.04
N VAL A 495 -19.07 8.48 -9.15
CA VAL A 495 -18.41 8.22 -7.89
C VAL A 495 -19.44 8.45 -6.82
N GLY A 496 -19.93 7.36 -6.26
CA GLY A 496 -20.69 7.25 -5.06
C GLY A 496 -22.15 7.51 -5.13
#